data_71d0089373bc90669e2177b63791dce8
#
_entry.id   71d0089373bc90669e2177b63791dce8
#
_cell.length_a   1.000
_cell.length_b   1.000
_cell.length_c   1.000
_cell.angle_alpha   90.00
_cell.angle_beta   90.00
_cell.angle_gamma   90.00
#
_symmetry.space_group_name_H-M   'P 1'
#
loop_
_entity.id
_entity.type
_entity.pdbx_description
1 polymer ?
#
loop_
_entity_poly.entity_id
_entity_poly.type
_entity_poly.pdbx_seq_one_letter_code
_entity_poly.pdbx_strand_id
1 'polypeptide(L)'
;HKTIKSTVFEKGTVNFSEVTGEFDPKFAKEIPGTEEHNEYYATGTSVILHPMNPWVPAMHFNTRYLKTSTKEWFGGGTDVTPCIAIHHTTISLVKHVMNIFTCHIETKHEA
;
A
#
# COMPACT_ATOMS: atom_id res chain seq x y z
N HIS A 1 10.71 -10.20 -5.45
CA HIS A 1 9.41 -9.97 -6.10
C HIS A 1 9.03 -11.13 -7.01
N LYS A 2 7.77 -11.24 -7.31
CA LYS A 2 7.25 -12.29 -8.19
C LYS A 2 6.34 -11.67 -9.25
N THR A 3 6.51 -12.08 -10.50
CA THR A 3 5.68 -11.66 -11.62
C THR A 3 4.80 -12.81 -12.09
N ILE A 4 3.52 -12.54 -12.28
CA ILE A 4 2.52 -13.52 -12.70
C ILE A 4 1.88 -13.04 -13.99
N LYS A 5 1.64 -13.98 -14.91
CA LYS A 5 0.89 -13.74 -16.15
C LYS A 5 -0.25 -14.75 -16.25
N SER A 6 -1.37 -14.31 -16.80
CA SER A 6 -2.53 -15.18 -17.01
C SER A 6 -3.34 -14.71 -18.22
N THR A 7 -4.44 -15.38 -18.52
CA THR A 7 -5.36 -14.96 -19.56
C THR A 7 -6.16 -13.70 -19.19
N VAL A 8 -6.30 -13.42 -17.91
CA VAL A 8 -7.02 -12.24 -17.40
C VAL A 8 -6.06 -11.07 -17.18
N PHE A 9 -4.86 -11.34 -16.68
CA PHE A 9 -3.86 -10.32 -16.39
C PHE A 9 -2.69 -10.42 -17.35
N GLU A 10 -2.39 -9.34 -18.04
CA GLU A 10 -1.17 -9.20 -18.81
C GLU A 10 0.06 -9.33 -17.93
N LYS A 11 0.02 -8.68 -16.76
CA LYS A 11 1.08 -8.70 -15.77
C LYS A 11 0.53 -8.47 -14.37
N GLY A 12 0.95 -9.30 -13.45
CA GLY A 12 0.77 -9.10 -12.02
C GLY A 12 2.12 -9.17 -11.34
N THR A 13 2.42 -8.21 -10.48
CA THR A 13 3.67 -8.19 -9.72
C THR A 13 3.38 -8.09 -8.23
N VAL A 14 3.97 -9.00 -7.47
CA VAL A 14 3.95 -8.98 -6.00
C VAL A 14 5.38 -8.72 -5.53
N ASN A 15 5.55 -7.70 -4.71
CA ASN A 15 6.82 -7.33 -4.14
C ASN A 15 6.72 -7.25 -2.63
N PHE A 16 7.60 -7.98 -1.95
CA PHE A 16 7.80 -7.87 -0.51
C PHE A 16 9.09 -7.10 -0.25
N SER A 17 9.05 -6.18 0.68
CA SER A 17 10.21 -5.39 1.07
C SER A 17 10.36 -5.32 2.59
N GLU A 18 11.60 -5.30 3.02
CA GLU A 18 11.99 -5.11 4.41
C GLU A 18 13.16 -4.14 4.42
N VAL A 19 13.04 -3.06 5.16
CA VAL A 19 14.02 -1.98 5.19
C VAL A 19 14.26 -1.55 6.64
N THR A 20 15.53 -1.38 6.98
CA THR A 20 15.97 -0.76 8.22
C THR A 20 16.83 0.45 7.90
N GLY A 21 16.77 1.48 8.71
CA GLY A 21 17.54 2.70 8.49
C GLY A 21 17.42 3.68 9.62
N GLU A 22 17.95 4.87 9.41
CA GLU A 22 17.87 5.98 10.34
C GLU A 22 17.24 7.19 9.64
N PHE A 23 16.35 7.88 10.34
CA PHE A 23 15.81 9.15 9.85
C PHE A 23 16.85 10.26 10.01
N ASP A 24 16.86 11.20 9.04
CA ASP A 24 17.59 12.44 9.20
C ASP A 24 17.10 13.15 10.47
N PRO A 25 18.01 13.66 11.34
CA PRO A 25 17.61 14.37 12.56
C PRO A 25 16.62 15.51 12.37
N LYS A 26 16.65 16.18 11.21
CA LYS A 26 15.68 17.22 10.86
C LYS A 26 14.29 16.64 10.60
N PHE A 27 14.22 15.44 10.05
CA PHE A 27 12.98 14.75 9.71
C PHE A 27 12.40 14.01 10.91
N ALA A 28 13.25 13.52 11.79
CA ALA A 28 12.88 12.73 12.96
C ALA A 28 11.96 13.48 13.91
N LYS A 29 12.10 14.80 14.01
CA LYS A 29 11.26 15.66 14.86
C LYS A 29 9.78 15.67 14.44
N GLU A 30 9.50 15.41 13.15
CA GLU A 30 8.14 15.41 12.60
C GLU A 30 7.50 14.02 12.64
N ILE A 31 8.29 12.98 12.93
CA ILE A 31 7.81 11.60 12.92
C ILE A 31 7.56 11.14 14.35
N PRO A 32 6.34 10.63 14.66
CA PRO A 32 6.05 10.11 15.98
C PRO A 32 6.90 8.87 16.30
N GLY A 33 7.32 8.76 17.55
CA GLY A 33 8.04 7.59 18.02
C GLY A 33 9.55 7.60 17.82
N THR A 34 10.16 8.78 17.59
CA THR A 34 11.62 8.95 17.43
C THR A 34 12.29 9.59 18.65
N GLU A 35 11.65 9.56 19.82
CA GLU A 35 12.12 10.24 21.02
C GLU A 35 13.41 9.65 21.58
N GLU A 36 13.62 8.34 21.46
CA GLU A 36 14.82 7.66 21.98
C GLU A 36 15.94 7.60 20.93
N HIS A 37 15.62 7.22 19.71
CA HIS A 37 16.58 7.14 18.61
C HIS A 37 15.86 7.30 17.26
N ASN A 38 16.62 7.56 16.22
CA ASN A 38 16.09 7.81 14.88
C ASN A 38 15.99 6.55 14.00
N GLU A 39 16.30 5.38 14.55
CA GLU A 39 16.20 4.13 13.82
C GLU A 39 14.75 3.74 13.54
N TYR A 40 14.54 3.15 12.39
CA TYR A 40 13.25 2.64 11.99
C TYR A 40 13.37 1.26 11.32
N TYR A 41 12.28 0.52 11.42
CA TYR A 41 12.09 -0.73 10.69
C TYR A 41 10.78 -0.62 9.89
N ALA A 42 10.84 -0.95 8.61
CA ALA A 42 9.67 -0.93 7.75
C ALA A 42 9.61 -2.22 6.94
N THR A 43 8.45 -2.81 6.87
CA THR A 43 8.19 -3.97 6.02
C THR A 43 6.83 -3.82 5.36
N GLY A 44 6.69 -4.41 4.18
CA GLY A 44 5.43 -4.31 3.48
C GLY A 44 5.37 -5.13 2.20
N THR A 45 4.17 -5.22 1.69
CA THR A 45 3.87 -5.92 0.45
C THR A 45 3.19 -4.96 -0.51
N SER A 46 3.64 -4.97 -1.76
CA SER A 46 3.06 -4.20 -2.86
C SER A 46 2.58 -5.15 -3.95
N VAL A 47 1.39 -4.90 -4.45
CA VAL A 47 0.78 -5.68 -5.54
C VAL A 47 0.36 -4.72 -6.64
N ILE A 48 0.74 -5.02 -7.88
CA ILE A 48 0.33 -4.29 -9.07
C ILE A 48 -0.28 -5.28 -10.05
N LEU A 49 -1.50 -4.99 -10.50
CA LEU A 49 -2.23 -5.82 -11.45
C LEU A 49 -2.55 -5.02 -12.71
N HIS A 50 -2.08 -5.53 -13.85
CA HIS A 50 -2.38 -4.99 -15.18
C HIS A 50 -3.29 -5.94 -15.94
N PRO A 51 -4.60 -5.68 -16.01
CA PRO A 51 -5.51 -6.53 -16.77
C PRO A 51 -5.25 -6.50 -18.27
N MET A 52 -5.55 -7.59 -18.96
CA MET A 52 -5.49 -7.69 -20.42
C MET A 52 -6.52 -6.77 -21.08
N ASN A 53 -7.71 -6.68 -20.50
CA ASN A 53 -8.81 -5.86 -21.03
C ASN A 53 -8.57 -4.37 -20.72
N PRO A 54 -8.47 -3.49 -21.74
CA PRO A 54 -8.22 -2.07 -21.49
C PRO A 54 -9.37 -1.32 -20.81
N TRP A 55 -10.55 -1.92 -20.75
CA TRP A 55 -11.71 -1.36 -20.04
C TRP A 55 -11.63 -1.61 -18.52
N VAL A 56 -10.80 -2.53 -18.10
CA VAL A 56 -10.57 -2.82 -16.66
C VAL A 56 -9.34 -2.05 -16.21
N PRO A 57 -9.46 -1.17 -15.20
CA PRO A 57 -8.35 -0.35 -14.76
C PRO A 57 -7.24 -1.16 -14.11
N ALA A 58 -6.01 -0.71 -14.25
CA ALA A 58 -4.87 -1.23 -13.52
C ALA A 58 -5.02 -0.89 -12.04
N MET A 59 -4.66 -1.81 -11.16
CA MET A 59 -4.76 -1.68 -9.72
C MET A 59 -3.39 -1.76 -9.07
N HIS A 60 -3.16 -0.87 -8.12
CA HIS A 60 -2.02 -0.92 -7.22
C HIS A 60 -2.52 -0.92 -5.78
N PHE A 61 -1.95 -1.81 -4.98
CA PHE A 61 -2.26 -1.95 -3.57
C PHE A 61 -0.98 -2.17 -2.80
N ASN A 62 -0.82 -1.49 -1.68
CA ASN A 62 0.29 -1.77 -0.78
C ASN A 62 -0.14 -1.76 0.68
N THR A 63 0.57 -2.53 1.47
CA THR A 63 0.50 -2.52 2.92
C THR A 63 1.88 -2.28 3.48
N ARG A 64 1.95 -1.60 4.62
CA ARG A 64 3.20 -1.32 5.28
C ARG A 64 3.05 -1.39 6.79
N TYR A 65 4.00 -2.03 7.42
CA TYR A 65 4.22 -1.97 8.85
C TYR A 65 5.45 -1.11 9.11
N LEU A 66 5.34 -0.17 10.03
CA LEU A 66 6.44 0.71 10.41
C LEU A 66 6.63 0.68 11.91
N LYS A 67 7.87 0.52 12.33
CA LYS A 67 8.26 0.54 13.73
C LYS A 67 9.36 1.56 13.95
N THR A 68 9.19 2.40 14.96
CA THR A 68 10.19 3.35 15.43
C THR A 68 10.63 2.99 16.86
N SER A 69 11.41 3.84 17.50
CA SER A 69 11.92 3.55 18.86
C SER A 69 10.83 3.25 19.89
N THR A 70 9.70 3.97 19.83
CA THR A 70 8.64 3.90 20.84
C THR A 70 7.27 3.56 20.28
N LYS A 71 7.09 3.61 18.98
CA LYS A 71 5.79 3.40 18.32
C LYS A 71 5.88 2.45 17.14
N GLU A 72 4.75 1.82 16.87
CA GLU A 72 4.56 0.98 15.69
C GLU A 72 3.16 1.17 15.13
N TRP A 73 3.02 1.10 13.81
CA TRP A 73 1.73 1.23 13.15
C TRP A 73 1.70 0.57 11.79
N PHE A 74 0.49 0.33 11.32
CA PHE A 74 0.23 -0.14 9.96
C PHE A 74 -0.25 1.01 9.09
N GLY A 75 0.12 0.96 7.85
CA GLY A 75 -0.36 1.88 6.83
C GLY A 75 -0.46 1.18 5.49
N GLY A 76 -0.93 1.91 4.51
CA GLY A 76 -1.00 1.39 3.16
C GLY A 76 -1.73 2.37 2.25
N GLY A 77 -1.83 1.97 1.01
CA GLY A 77 -2.52 2.74 0.00
C GLY A 77 -2.99 1.87 -1.14
N THR A 78 -3.93 2.39 -1.87
CA THR A 78 -4.41 1.77 -3.10
C THR A 78 -4.72 2.84 -4.12
N ASP A 79 -4.49 2.52 -5.38
CA ASP A 79 -4.92 3.35 -6.49
C ASP A 79 -5.47 2.48 -7.62
N VAL A 80 -6.27 3.10 -8.47
CA VAL A 80 -6.86 2.49 -9.63
C VAL A 80 -6.67 3.46 -10.80
N THR A 81 -5.94 3.02 -11.82
CA THR A 81 -5.59 3.85 -12.97
C THR A 81 -6.24 3.30 -14.23
N PRO A 82 -7.29 3.94 -14.76
CA PRO A 82 -7.93 3.49 -15.97
C PRO A 82 -7.11 3.85 -17.23
N CYS A 83 -7.01 2.91 -18.16
CA CYS A 83 -6.47 3.18 -19.51
C CYS A 83 -7.49 3.93 -20.37
N ILE A 84 -8.78 3.60 -20.20
CA ILE A 84 -9.90 4.26 -20.87
C ILE A 84 -10.81 4.82 -19.79
N ALA A 85 -11.07 6.13 -19.83
CA ALA A 85 -11.83 6.82 -18.81
C ALA A 85 -13.32 6.46 -18.85
N ILE A 86 -13.75 5.58 -17.96
CA ILE A 86 -15.17 5.31 -17.68
C ILE A 86 -15.44 5.72 -16.23
N HIS A 87 -15.96 6.93 -16.06
CA HIS A 87 -16.08 7.55 -14.73
C HIS A 87 -16.87 6.73 -13.71
N HIS A 88 -18.02 6.16 -14.11
CA HIS A 88 -18.89 5.44 -13.16
C HIS A 88 -18.26 4.16 -12.62
N THR A 89 -17.71 3.33 -13.48
CA THR A 89 -17.09 2.06 -13.08
C THR A 89 -15.85 2.29 -12.21
N THR A 90 -15.02 3.24 -12.61
CA THR A 90 -13.77 3.56 -11.86
C THR A 90 -14.08 4.10 -10.48
N ILE A 91 -15.02 5.04 -10.35
CA ILE A 91 -15.40 5.62 -9.07
C ILE A 91 -16.02 4.55 -8.15
N SER A 92 -16.90 3.71 -8.66
CA SER A 92 -17.51 2.62 -7.89
C SER A 92 -16.46 1.63 -7.38
N LEU A 93 -15.52 1.24 -8.22
CA LEU A 93 -14.43 0.31 -7.85
C LEU A 93 -13.51 0.93 -6.79
N VAL A 94 -13.10 2.18 -6.95
CA VAL A 94 -12.27 2.88 -5.97
C VAL A 94 -12.97 2.97 -4.63
N LYS A 95 -14.23 3.35 -4.59
CA LYS A 95 -15.02 3.40 -3.36
C LYS A 95 -15.11 2.04 -2.66
N HIS A 96 -15.34 0.99 -3.43
CA HIS A 96 -15.44 -0.37 -2.89
C HIS A 96 -14.11 -0.82 -2.26
N VAL A 97 -13.01 -0.64 -2.96
CA VAL A 97 -11.67 -1.00 -2.48
C VAL A 97 -11.29 -0.17 -1.25
N MET A 98 -11.56 1.12 -1.25
CA MET A 98 -11.28 1.99 -0.11
C MET A 98 -12.11 1.62 1.13
N ASN A 99 -13.37 1.24 0.95
CA ASN A 99 -14.21 0.79 2.06
C ASN A 99 -13.67 -0.50 2.71
N ILE A 100 -13.24 -1.47 1.91
CA ILE A 100 -12.61 -2.70 2.42
C ILE A 100 -11.33 -2.38 3.19
N PHE A 101 -10.50 -1.50 2.65
CA PHE A 101 -9.25 -1.09 3.25
C PHE A 101 -9.44 -0.38 4.58
N THR A 102 -10.36 0.58 4.65
CA THR A 102 -10.69 1.33 5.86
C THR A 102 -11.25 0.40 6.94
N CYS A 103 -12.16 -0.48 6.60
CA CYS A 103 -12.74 -1.45 7.53
C CYS A 103 -11.65 -2.36 8.14
N HIS A 104 -10.67 -2.76 7.35
CA HIS A 104 -9.58 -3.61 7.82
C HIS A 104 -8.61 -2.91 8.78
N ILE A 105 -8.37 -1.64 8.58
CA ILE A 105 -7.54 -0.82 9.48
C ILE A 105 -8.27 -0.61 10.81
N GLU A 106 -9.55 -0.27 10.77
CA GLU A 106 -10.35 -0.07 11.98
C GLU A 106 -10.41 -1.31 12.86
N THR A 107 -10.55 -2.48 12.27
CA THR A 107 -10.59 -3.74 13.02
C THR A 107 -9.28 -4.07 13.76
N LYS A 108 -8.17 -3.54 13.30
CA LYS A 108 -6.87 -3.77 13.98
C LYS A 108 -6.54 -2.73 15.04
N HIS A 109 -7.18 -1.58 15.00
CA HIS A 109 -7.03 -0.56 16.07
C HIS A 109 -7.82 -0.89 17.33
N GLU A 110 -8.85 -1.73 17.22
CA GLU A 110 -9.64 -2.20 18.35
C GLU A 110 -9.06 -3.43 19.05
N ALA A 111 -8.07 -4.02 18.45
CA ALA A 111 -7.34 -5.16 19.02
C ALA A 111 -6.03 -4.72 19.67
#